data_eef0326fa31ac56deafba672504cd40e
#
_entry.id   eef0326fa31ac56deafba672504cd40e
#
_cell.length_a   1.000
_cell.length_b   1.000
_cell.length_c   1.000
_cell.angle_alpha   90.00
_cell.angle_beta   90.00
_cell.angle_gamma   90.00
#
_symmetry.space_group_name_H-M   'P 1'
#
loop_
_entity.id
_entity.type
_entity.pdbx_description
1 polymer ?
#
loop_
_entity_poly.entity_id
_entity_poly.type
_entity_poly.pdbx_seq_one_letter_code
_entity_poly.pdbx_strand_id
1 'polypeptide(L)'
;MSDVSPPVQRWLCEAWQWRQANGALRDMVCRGLLLMLDRAGQIKLPPVSYVRHNPLARRARPTPLLIDSTPIEAGLSELGPVEFQLVRRTGDEPLFNSLLEQHHYLRYEQPVGEHLKYLVWGPSRPIACLAWSSAPRHLGARDRYIGWSAEARRRNVRFLAYNPRFLILPWVRVKHLASHILGRMAARLSQDWENVYGHPLYFLETFVDPERFRGTCYYAANWIRLGETTGRGKASNSYVPNRSIKHVLGYPLSHRFREQLGEVG
;
A
#
# COMPACT_ATOMS: atom_id res chain seq x y z
N MET A 1 25.80 -37.00 -6.78
CA MET A 1 24.36 -36.82 -6.66
C MET A 1 24.04 -36.74 -5.18
N SER A 2 23.89 -35.56 -4.62
CA SER A 2 23.59 -35.36 -3.20
C SER A 2 22.12 -35.71 -2.97
N ASP A 3 21.88 -36.79 -2.27
CA ASP A 3 20.58 -37.25 -1.81
C ASP A 3 20.06 -36.27 -0.76
N VAL A 4 19.28 -35.28 -1.22
CA VAL A 4 18.63 -34.33 -0.32
C VAL A 4 17.33 -35.00 0.14
N SER A 5 17.36 -35.56 1.34
CA SER A 5 16.15 -36.12 1.99
C SER A 5 14.99 -35.14 1.92
N PRO A 6 13.80 -35.58 1.54
CA PRO A 6 12.64 -34.69 1.43
C PRO A 6 12.35 -34.03 2.79
N PRO A 7 11.89 -32.77 2.80
CA PRO A 7 11.61 -32.08 4.05
C PRO A 7 10.52 -32.83 4.85
N VAL A 8 10.68 -32.91 6.17
CA VAL A 8 9.85 -33.70 7.10
C VAL A 8 8.33 -33.53 6.87
N GLN A 9 7.89 -32.30 6.60
CA GLN A 9 6.48 -31.99 6.33
C GLN A 9 5.94 -32.72 5.09
N ARG A 10 6.77 -32.92 4.08
CA ARG A 10 6.37 -33.61 2.85
C ARG A 10 6.22 -35.12 3.12
N TRP A 11 7.17 -35.70 3.81
CA TRP A 11 7.12 -37.10 4.23
C TRP A 11 5.90 -37.39 5.08
N LEU A 12 5.57 -36.52 6.07
CA LEU A 12 4.37 -36.66 6.90
C LEU A 12 3.08 -36.57 6.07
N CYS A 13 3.01 -35.64 5.11
CA CYS A 13 1.84 -35.53 4.23
C CYS A 13 1.64 -36.77 3.36
N GLU A 14 2.71 -37.39 2.92
CA GLU A 14 2.67 -38.64 2.15
C GLU A 14 2.19 -39.80 3.04
N ALA A 15 2.80 -39.96 4.21
CA ALA A 15 2.46 -41.00 5.19
C ALA A 15 1.00 -40.90 5.69
N TRP A 16 0.48 -39.69 5.87
CA TRP A 16 -0.88 -39.43 6.33
C TRP A 16 -1.89 -39.27 5.20
N GLN A 17 -1.51 -39.45 3.94
CA GLN A 17 -2.35 -39.21 2.77
C GLN A 17 -2.99 -37.80 2.76
N TRP A 18 -2.29 -36.83 3.32
CA TRP A 18 -2.81 -35.48 3.54
C TRP A 18 -2.69 -34.63 2.29
N ARG A 19 -3.71 -34.73 1.44
CA ARG A 19 -3.75 -34.11 0.11
C ARG A 19 -4.87 -33.09 -0.02
N GLN A 20 -4.70 -32.18 -0.96
CA GLN A 20 -5.74 -31.25 -1.42
C GLN A 20 -6.67 -31.99 -2.43
N ALA A 21 -7.82 -31.39 -2.74
CA ALA A 21 -8.75 -31.94 -3.72
C ALA A 21 -8.13 -32.14 -5.13
N ASN A 22 -7.09 -31.35 -5.46
CA ASN A 22 -6.34 -31.47 -6.71
C ASN A 22 -5.18 -32.49 -6.64
N GLY A 23 -5.08 -33.29 -5.59
CA GLY A 23 -4.04 -34.29 -5.40
C GLY A 23 -2.72 -33.79 -4.85
N ALA A 24 -2.49 -32.48 -4.77
CA ALA A 24 -1.24 -31.91 -4.23
C ALA A 24 -1.14 -32.13 -2.71
N LEU A 25 0.08 -32.34 -2.20
CA LEU A 25 0.33 -32.48 -0.76
C LEU A 25 -0.01 -31.17 -0.02
N ARG A 26 -0.52 -31.28 1.22
CA ARG A 26 -0.77 -30.16 2.14
C ARG A 26 0.46 -29.78 2.96
N ASP A 27 1.63 -29.78 2.35
CA ASP A 27 2.93 -29.57 2.99
C ASP A 27 3.00 -28.25 3.78
N MET A 28 2.44 -27.16 3.27
CA MET A 28 2.41 -25.88 3.97
C MET A 28 1.50 -25.90 5.21
N VAL A 29 0.39 -26.63 5.16
CA VAL A 29 -0.51 -26.82 6.32
C VAL A 29 0.18 -27.69 7.36
N CYS A 30 0.81 -28.79 6.95
CA CYS A 30 1.61 -29.66 7.81
C CYS A 30 2.75 -28.88 8.50
N ARG A 31 3.49 -28.06 7.73
CA ARG A 31 4.52 -27.18 8.31
C ARG A 31 3.93 -26.24 9.37
N GLY A 32 2.77 -25.64 9.11
CA GLY A 32 2.08 -24.79 10.08
C GLY A 32 1.76 -25.54 11.39
N LEU A 33 1.23 -26.76 11.28
CA LEU A 33 0.95 -27.62 12.42
C LEU A 33 2.20 -27.95 13.21
N LEU A 34 3.27 -28.39 12.56
CA LEU A 34 4.54 -28.71 13.21
C LEU A 34 5.13 -27.52 13.99
N LEU A 35 5.08 -26.31 13.40
CA LEU A 35 5.52 -25.10 14.09
C LEU A 35 4.61 -24.74 15.28
N MET A 36 3.32 -25.01 15.22
CA MET A 36 2.42 -24.83 16.36
C MET A 36 2.74 -25.80 17.51
N LEU A 37 2.97 -27.07 17.20
CA LEU A 37 3.33 -28.11 18.17
C LEU A 37 4.68 -27.83 18.84
N ASP A 38 5.67 -27.37 18.08
CA ASP A 38 6.98 -26.96 18.61
C ASP A 38 6.85 -25.77 19.57
N ARG A 39 6.09 -24.73 19.19
CA ARG A 39 5.79 -23.57 20.04
C ARG A 39 5.02 -23.93 21.31
N ALA A 40 4.17 -24.95 21.24
CA ALA A 40 3.44 -25.47 22.38
C ALA A 40 4.28 -26.43 23.24
N GLY A 41 5.54 -26.67 22.89
CA GLY A 41 6.44 -27.58 23.62
C GLY A 41 6.09 -29.07 23.47
N GLN A 42 5.19 -29.44 22.56
CA GLN A 42 4.78 -30.82 22.33
C GLN A 42 5.77 -31.63 21.51
N ILE A 43 6.53 -30.97 20.66
CA ILE A 43 7.61 -31.55 19.84
C ILE A 43 8.79 -30.59 19.82
N LYS A 44 9.97 -31.09 19.43
CA LYS A 44 11.13 -30.26 19.17
C LYS A 44 11.54 -30.44 17.70
N LEU A 45 11.43 -29.37 16.93
CA LEU A 45 11.85 -29.38 15.54
C LEU A 45 13.38 -29.29 15.43
N PRO A 46 13.98 -29.87 14.36
CA PRO A 46 15.39 -29.68 14.07
C PRO A 46 15.69 -28.17 13.88
N PRO A 47 16.91 -27.72 14.21
CA PRO A 47 17.30 -26.35 13.98
C PRO A 47 17.21 -26.02 12.48
N VAL A 48 16.84 -24.77 12.18
CA VAL A 48 16.72 -24.31 10.78
C VAL A 48 18.09 -24.37 10.12
N SER A 49 18.27 -25.26 9.17
CA SER A 49 19.54 -25.45 8.44
C SER A 49 19.86 -24.29 7.49
N TYR A 50 18.87 -23.56 7.03
CA TYR A 50 19.05 -22.43 6.13
C TYR A 50 17.94 -21.38 6.32
N VAL A 51 18.33 -20.19 6.70
CA VAL A 51 17.47 -19.01 6.69
C VAL A 51 17.65 -18.30 5.36
N ARG A 52 16.64 -18.32 4.52
CA ARG A 52 16.70 -17.57 3.24
C ARG A 52 16.97 -16.10 3.55
N HIS A 53 18.09 -15.61 3.03
CA HIS A 53 18.36 -14.18 3.08
C HIS A 53 17.27 -13.45 2.30
N ASN A 54 16.49 -12.61 3.00
CA ASN A 54 15.53 -11.72 2.36
C ASN A 54 16.24 -10.39 2.08
N PRO A 55 16.64 -10.10 0.84
CA PRO A 55 17.33 -8.85 0.51
C PRO A 55 16.46 -7.62 0.76
N LEU A 56 15.15 -7.82 0.92
CA LEU A 56 14.18 -6.75 1.21
C LEU A 56 14.04 -6.48 2.71
N ALA A 57 14.51 -7.38 3.59
CA ALA A 57 14.41 -7.22 5.05
C ALA A 57 15.32 -6.12 5.60
N ARG A 58 16.43 -5.82 4.91
CA ARG A 58 17.42 -4.82 5.29
C ARG A 58 17.65 -3.82 4.14
N ARG A 59 16.59 -3.12 3.73
CA ARG A 59 16.76 -2.02 2.78
C ARG A 59 17.50 -0.87 3.46
N ALA A 60 18.51 -0.34 2.80
CA ALA A 60 19.15 0.89 3.21
C ALA A 60 18.10 2.00 3.29
N ARG A 61 18.14 2.79 4.37
CA ARG A 61 17.30 3.97 4.49
C ARG A 61 17.78 5.03 3.49
N PRO A 62 16.84 5.84 2.95
CA PRO A 62 17.22 6.96 2.11
C PRO A 62 18.21 7.88 2.83
N THR A 63 19.23 8.33 2.12
CA THR A 63 20.16 9.34 2.64
C THR A 63 19.41 10.64 2.88
N PRO A 64 19.53 11.28 4.06
CA PRO A 64 18.93 12.57 4.32
C PRO A 64 19.46 13.62 3.33
N LEU A 65 18.56 14.29 2.63
CA LEU A 65 18.85 15.46 1.79
C LEU A 65 18.27 16.68 2.46
N LEU A 66 19.05 17.73 2.53
CA LEU A 66 18.62 19.02 3.09
C LEU A 66 17.98 19.85 2.00
N ILE A 67 16.86 20.46 2.35
CA ILE A 67 16.22 21.50 1.52
C ILE A 67 15.91 22.72 2.40
N ASP A 68 15.64 23.84 1.79
CA ASP A 68 15.17 25.02 2.49
C ASP A 68 13.85 24.73 3.20
N SER A 69 13.86 24.82 4.54
CA SER A 69 12.72 24.58 5.42
C SER A 69 12.15 25.87 6.03
N THR A 70 12.47 27.02 5.46
CA THR A 70 11.88 28.30 5.87
C THR A 70 10.35 28.20 5.83
N PRO A 71 9.61 28.67 6.84
CA PRO A 71 8.15 28.61 6.83
C PRO A 71 7.52 29.23 5.59
N ILE A 72 6.48 28.56 5.05
CA ILE A 72 5.58 29.10 4.04
C ILE A 72 4.23 29.25 4.71
N GLU A 73 3.83 30.50 5.00
CA GLU A 73 2.54 30.84 5.57
C GLU A 73 1.82 31.77 4.60
N ALA A 74 0.81 31.24 3.93
CA ALA A 74 0.09 31.96 2.87
C ALA A 74 -1.33 31.45 2.71
N GLY A 75 -2.18 32.23 2.05
CA GLY A 75 -3.40 31.75 1.47
C GLY A 75 -3.13 30.89 0.22
N LEU A 76 -4.08 30.04 -0.17
CA LEU A 76 -3.93 29.19 -1.36
C LEU A 76 -3.76 30.03 -2.65
N SER A 77 -4.43 31.18 -2.74
CA SER A 77 -4.29 32.13 -3.85
C SER A 77 -2.93 32.82 -3.89
N GLU A 78 -2.37 33.11 -2.72
CA GLU A 78 -1.06 33.74 -2.58
C GLU A 78 0.10 32.79 -2.87
N LEU A 79 -0.08 31.50 -2.55
CA LEU A 79 0.89 30.47 -2.88
C LEU A 79 1.12 30.37 -4.39
N GLY A 80 0.10 30.72 -5.20
CA GLY A 80 0.18 30.58 -6.65
C GLY A 80 0.00 29.14 -7.14
N PRO A 81 0.35 28.86 -8.39
CA PRO A 81 0.16 27.55 -8.99
C PRO A 81 1.04 26.48 -8.32
N VAL A 82 0.48 25.31 -8.09
CA VAL A 82 1.22 24.14 -7.64
C VAL A 82 1.47 23.21 -8.81
N GLU A 83 2.68 22.67 -8.90
CA GLU A 83 3.09 21.77 -9.98
C GLU A 83 3.31 20.35 -9.44
N PHE A 84 2.90 19.35 -10.22
CA PHE A 84 3.07 17.94 -9.88
C PHE A 84 4.16 17.34 -10.75
N GLN A 85 5.27 17.02 -10.15
CA GLN A 85 6.39 16.37 -10.81
C GLN A 85 6.37 14.88 -10.50
N LEU A 86 6.23 14.05 -11.52
CA LEU A 86 6.42 12.60 -11.41
C LEU A 86 7.91 12.30 -11.31
N VAL A 87 8.34 11.79 -10.15
CA VAL A 87 9.78 11.62 -9.86
C VAL A 87 10.27 10.18 -9.86
N ARG A 88 9.37 9.22 -10.07
CA ARG A 88 9.76 7.81 -10.14
C ARG A 88 10.77 7.58 -11.27
N ARG A 89 11.95 7.01 -10.92
CA ARG A 89 13.07 6.74 -11.84
C ARG A 89 13.67 8.00 -12.47
N THR A 90 13.60 9.13 -11.77
CA THR A 90 14.30 10.37 -12.15
C THR A 90 15.38 10.72 -11.14
N GLY A 91 16.17 11.73 -11.42
CA GLY A 91 17.18 12.28 -10.49
C GLY A 91 16.61 12.83 -9.21
N ASP A 92 15.31 13.18 -9.16
CA ASP A 92 14.63 13.73 -7.97
C ASP A 92 13.97 12.68 -7.08
N GLU A 93 13.95 11.40 -7.50
CA GLU A 93 13.41 10.33 -6.67
C GLU A 93 14.11 10.19 -5.30
N PRO A 94 15.44 10.35 -5.17
CA PRO A 94 16.13 10.37 -3.88
C PRO A 94 15.63 11.48 -2.95
N LEU A 95 15.32 12.67 -3.47
CA LEU A 95 14.76 13.77 -2.68
C LEU A 95 13.38 13.40 -2.12
N PHE A 96 12.49 12.86 -2.95
CA PHE A 96 11.18 12.35 -2.52
C PHE A 96 11.31 11.31 -1.40
N ASN A 97 12.21 10.32 -1.58
CA ASN A 97 12.42 9.26 -0.60
C ASN A 97 12.95 9.82 0.72
N SER A 98 13.88 10.76 0.64
CA SER A 98 14.46 11.46 1.79
C SER A 98 13.43 12.25 2.59
N LEU A 99 12.57 13.02 1.90
CA LEU A 99 11.53 13.83 2.55
C LEU A 99 10.50 12.94 3.28
N LEU A 100 10.10 11.82 2.69
CA LEU A 100 9.22 10.86 3.36
C LEU A 100 9.91 10.19 4.56
N GLU A 101 11.18 9.81 4.44
CA GLU A 101 11.93 9.20 5.55
C GLU A 101 12.05 10.14 6.74
N GLN A 102 12.30 11.42 6.50
CA GLN A 102 12.51 12.41 7.56
C GLN A 102 11.21 12.90 8.19
N HIS A 103 10.15 13.10 7.40
CA HIS A 103 8.99 13.90 7.83
C HIS A 103 7.66 13.16 7.86
N HIS A 104 7.55 11.97 7.23
CA HIS A 104 6.30 11.20 7.28
C HIS A 104 6.29 10.22 8.47
N TYR A 105 5.20 10.14 9.25
CA TYR A 105 5.11 9.30 10.45
C TYR A 105 5.32 7.80 10.20
N LEU A 106 5.01 7.29 9.00
CA LEU A 106 5.29 5.91 8.57
C LEU A 106 6.65 5.79 7.86
N ARG A 107 7.37 6.89 7.72
CA ARG A 107 8.64 6.97 6.98
C ARG A 107 8.53 6.48 5.55
N TYR A 108 9.67 6.41 4.87
CA TYR A 108 9.75 5.87 3.53
C TYR A 108 9.70 4.33 3.54
N GLU A 109 8.93 3.78 2.61
CA GLU A 109 8.94 2.36 2.28
C GLU A 109 8.85 2.24 0.76
N GLN A 110 9.75 1.44 0.17
CA GLN A 110 9.73 1.22 -1.28
C GLN A 110 8.47 0.44 -1.67
N PRO A 111 7.60 1.02 -2.50
CA PRO A 111 6.43 0.32 -2.98
C PRO A 111 6.81 -0.92 -3.81
N VAL A 112 5.94 -1.94 -3.79
CA VAL A 112 6.05 -3.14 -4.61
C VAL A 112 4.95 -3.11 -5.67
N GLY A 113 5.30 -3.51 -6.89
CA GLY A 113 4.37 -3.46 -8.02
C GLY A 113 4.31 -2.07 -8.66
N GLU A 114 3.19 -1.80 -9.33
CA GLU A 114 2.94 -0.51 -9.98
C GLU A 114 2.80 0.59 -8.94
N HIS A 115 3.51 1.68 -9.14
CA HIS A 115 3.50 2.82 -8.22
C HIS A 115 4.01 4.10 -8.88
N LEU A 116 3.49 5.23 -8.44
CA LEU A 116 3.94 6.56 -8.84
C LEU A 116 4.32 7.38 -7.61
N LYS A 117 5.30 8.26 -7.77
CA LYS A 117 5.83 9.17 -6.74
C LYS A 117 5.80 10.58 -7.27
N TYR A 118 5.21 11.49 -6.52
CA TYR A 118 5.12 12.89 -6.91
C TYR A 118 5.72 13.80 -5.86
N LEU A 119 6.60 14.70 -6.30
CA LEU A 119 6.88 15.94 -5.61
C LEU A 119 5.87 16.97 -6.08
N VAL A 120 5.28 17.68 -5.13
CA VAL A 120 4.43 18.84 -5.41
C VAL A 120 5.25 20.08 -5.11
N TRP A 121 5.41 20.91 -6.12
CA TRP A 121 6.19 22.14 -6.05
C TRP A 121 5.27 23.34 -5.86
N GLY A 122 5.68 24.22 -4.96
CA GLY A 122 5.29 25.61 -4.97
C GLY A 122 6.21 26.43 -5.89
N PRO A 123 6.14 27.75 -5.85
CA PRO A 123 6.91 28.60 -6.78
C PRO A 123 8.43 28.40 -6.75
N SER A 124 8.99 28.01 -5.61
CA SER A 124 10.46 27.94 -5.46
C SER A 124 10.99 26.61 -4.93
N ARG A 125 10.14 25.75 -4.37
CA ARG A 125 10.59 24.52 -3.69
C ARG A 125 9.46 23.50 -3.51
N PRO A 126 9.80 22.22 -3.18
CA PRO A 126 8.79 21.23 -2.84
C PRO A 126 7.97 21.65 -1.60
N ILE A 127 6.67 21.39 -1.66
CA ILE A 127 5.71 21.68 -0.57
C ILE A 127 4.98 20.44 -0.10
N ALA A 128 4.93 19.39 -0.91
CA ALA A 128 4.30 18.11 -0.54
C ALA A 128 4.88 16.92 -1.29
N CYS A 129 4.62 15.72 -0.76
CA CYS A 129 4.94 14.44 -1.37
C CYS A 129 3.70 13.56 -1.41
N LEU A 130 3.44 12.88 -2.54
CA LEU A 130 2.41 11.85 -2.67
C LEU A 130 2.97 10.58 -3.29
N ALA A 131 2.64 9.44 -2.69
CA ALA A 131 2.88 8.13 -3.28
C ALA A 131 1.56 7.46 -3.63
N TRP A 132 1.56 6.76 -4.76
CA TRP A 132 0.46 5.91 -5.20
C TRP A 132 0.99 4.54 -5.51
N SER A 133 0.25 3.50 -5.17
CA SER A 133 0.66 2.10 -5.38
C SER A 133 -0.54 1.25 -5.78
N SER A 134 -0.28 0.07 -6.33
CA SER A 134 -1.32 -0.94 -6.56
C SER A 134 -2.10 -1.21 -5.29
N ALA A 135 -3.42 -1.28 -5.41
CA ALA A 135 -4.32 -1.56 -4.30
C ALA A 135 -4.12 -2.96 -3.72
N PRO A 136 -4.37 -3.19 -2.42
CA PRO A 136 -4.35 -4.51 -1.82
C PRO A 136 -5.40 -5.42 -2.46
N ARG A 137 -5.04 -6.68 -2.69
CA ARG A 137 -5.91 -7.68 -3.36
C ARG A 137 -7.25 -7.90 -2.66
N HIS A 138 -7.28 -7.81 -1.32
CA HIS A 138 -8.45 -8.02 -0.50
C HIS A 138 -8.62 -6.87 0.50
N LEU A 139 -9.75 -6.20 0.43
CA LEU A 139 -10.14 -5.15 1.34
C LEU A 139 -11.67 -5.16 1.49
N GLY A 140 -12.17 -5.80 2.55
CA GLY A 140 -13.59 -6.10 2.71
C GLY A 140 -14.50 -4.86 2.63
N ALA A 141 -14.11 -3.72 3.20
CA ALA A 141 -14.89 -2.48 3.14
C ALA A 141 -15.05 -1.97 1.70
N ARG A 142 -13.94 -1.93 0.95
CA ARG A 142 -13.94 -1.55 -0.48
C ARG A 142 -14.71 -2.56 -1.32
N ASP A 143 -14.46 -3.84 -1.12
CA ASP A 143 -15.05 -4.91 -1.94
C ASP A 143 -16.58 -4.89 -1.81
N ARG A 144 -17.12 -4.65 -0.62
CA ARG A 144 -18.57 -4.47 -0.40
C ARG A 144 -19.10 -3.20 -1.06
N TYR A 145 -18.35 -2.09 -1.00
CA TYR A 145 -18.77 -0.82 -1.61
C TYR A 145 -18.83 -0.88 -3.13
N ILE A 146 -17.85 -1.52 -3.78
CA ILE A 146 -17.83 -1.72 -5.23
C ILE A 146 -18.92 -2.73 -5.63
N GLY A 147 -19.12 -3.80 -4.88
CA GLY A 147 -20.13 -4.82 -5.14
C GLY A 147 -19.73 -5.86 -6.20
N TRP A 148 -18.45 -5.97 -6.51
CA TRP A 148 -17.93 -6.89 -7.53
C TRP A 148 -17.84 -8.36 -7.04
N SER A 149 -17.83 -9.29 -7.99
CA SER A 149 -17.58 -10.70 -7.72
C SER A 149 -16.12 -10.96 -7.35
N ALA A 150 -15.83 -12.11 -6.76
CA ALA A 150 -14.45 -12.53 -6.48
C ALA A 150 -13.60 -12.68 -7.76
N GLU A 151 -14.24 -13.02 -8.88
CA GLU A 151 -13.58 -13.13 -10.18
C GLU A 151 -13.28 -11.75 -10.76
N ALA A 152 -14.28 -10.87 -10.85
CA ALA A 152 -14.09 -9.49 -11.29
C ALA A 152 -13.00 -8.79 -10.46
N ARG A 153 -13.00 -8.96 -9.14
CA ARG A 153 -11.94 -8.43 -8.28
C ARG A 153 -10.55 -8.94 -8.68
N ARG A 154 -10.38 -10.24 -8.92
CA ARG A 154 -9.07 -10.81 -9.31
C ARG A 154 -8.54 -10.20 -10.60
N ARG A 155 -9.40 -9.93 -11.56
CA ARG A 155 -9.05 -9.33 -12.86
C ARG A 155 -8.83 -7.83 -12.77
N ASN A 156 -9.71 -7.13 -12.05
CA ASN A 156 -9.87 -5.68 -12.15
C ASN A 156 -9.27 -4.89 -10.98
N VAL A 157 -8.71 -5.53 -9.94
CA VAL A 157 -8.04 -4.83 -8.83
C VAL A 157 -6.85 -3.98 -9.29
N ARG A 158 -6.28 -4.27 -10.46
CA ARG A 158 -5.22 -3.46 -11.08
C ARG A 158 -5.68 -2.05 -11.48
N PHE A 159 -6.97 -1.85 -11.72
CA PHE A 159 -7.56 -0.55 -12.04
C PHE A 159 -7.86 0.31 -10.82
N LEU A 160 -7.32 -0.08 -9.65
CA LEU A 160 -7.38 0.68 -8.43
C LEU A 160 -5.98 1.11 -8.00
N ALA A 161 -5.86 2.34 -7.51
CA ALA A 161 -4.65 2.81 -6.86
C ALA A 161 -4.90 3.14 -5.39
N TYR A 162 -3.90 2.88 -4.57
CA TYR A 162 -3.87 3.14 -3.15
C TYR A 162 -2.88 4.27 -2.84
N ASN A 163 -3.30 5.25 -2.03
CA ASN A 163 -2.42 6.32 -1.54
C ASN A 163 -1.76 5.93 -0.20
N PRO A 164 -0.55 5.33 -0.19
CA PRO A 164 0.14 4.91 1.03
C PRO A 164 0.79 6.05 1.79
N ARG A 165 1.14 7.13 1.10
CA ARG A 165 1.85 8.28 1.69
C ARG A 165 1.32 9.56 1.08
N PHE A 166 0.90 10.45 1.96
CA PHE A 166 0.62 11.85 1.64
C PHE A 166 1.21 12.71 2.74
N LEU A 167 2.07 13.63 2.38
CA LEU A 167 2.80 14.52 3.27
C LEU A 167 2.73 15.94 2.74
N ILE A 168 2.16 16.86 3.52
CA ILE A 168 2.46 18.29 3.41
C ILE A 168 3.70 18.51 4.26
N LEU A 169 4.73 19.19 3.73
CA LEU A 169 5.96 19.38 4.46
C LEU A 169 5.74 20.24 5.72
N PRO A 170 6.42 19.95 6.85
CA PRO A 170 6.08 20.53 8.15
C PRO A 170 6.14 22.05 8.24
N TRP A 171 6.93 22.67 7.40
CA TRP A 171 7.06 24.14 7.32
C TRP A 171 6.06 24.81 6.38
N VAL A 172 5.14 24.04 5.77
CA VAL A 172 4.11 24.56 4.85
C VAL A 172 2.78 24.67 5.58
N ARG A 173 2.34 25.88 5.83
CA ARG A 173 1.11 26.22 6.56
C ARG A 173 0.15 26.99 5.66
N VAL A 174 -0.40 26.30 4.68
CA VAL A 174 -1.35 26.87 3.70
C VAL A 174 -2.71 26.18 3.88
N LYS A 175 -3.72 26.96 4.25
CA LYS A 175 -5.08 26.44 4.45
C LYS A 175 -5.60 25.82 3.15
N HIS A 176 -6.32 24.70 3.27
CA HIS A 176 -6.92 23.94 2.17
C HIS A 176 -5.93 23.34 1.14
N LEU A 177 -4.62 23.51 1.31
CA LEU A 177 -3.62 23.00 0.37
C LEU A 177 -3.76 21.48 0.17
N ALA A 178 -3.92 20.72 1.26
CA ALA A 178 -3.99 19.26 1.19
C ALA A 178 -5.18 18.78 0.37
N SER A 179 -6.38 19.32 0.58
CA SER A 179 -7.56 18.96 -0.22
C SER A 179 -7.45 19.45 -1.66
N HIS A 180 -6.87 20.61 -1.89
CA HIS A 180 -6.58 21.12 -3.25
C HIS A 180 -5.65 20.17 -4.02
N ILE A 181 -4.56 19.74 -3.40
CA ILE A 181 -3.62 18.78 -3.99
C ILE A 181 -4.32 17.44 -4.28
N LEU A 182 -5.12 16.91 -3.36
CA LEU A 182 -5.86 15.66 -3.55
C LEU A 182 -6.85 15.74 -4.71
N GLY A 183 -7.61 16.84 -4.83
CA GLY A 183 -8.54 17.05 -5.91
C GLY A 183 -7.84 17.12 -7.28
N ARG A 184 -6.76 17.89 -7.39
CA ARG A 184 -5.95 17.95 -8.62
C ARG A 184 -5.30 16.63 -8.97
N MET A 185 -4.85 15.88 -7.95
CA MET A 185 -4.26 14.56 -8.15
C MET A 185 -5.30 13.56 -8.69
N ALA A 186 -6.51 13.56 -8.15
CA ALA A 186 -7.60 12.70 -8.62
C ALA A 186 -7.93 12.97 -10.10
N ALA A 187 -7.84 14.21 -10.56
CA ALA A 187 -8.13 14.59 -11.94
C ALA A 187 -7.08 14.10 -12.95
N ARG A 188 -5.84 13.85 -12.53
CA ARG A 188 -4.72 13.53 -13.43
C ARG A 188 -4.16 12.11 -13.28
N LEU A 189 -4.32 11.49 -12.12
CA LEU A 189 -3.62 10.27 -11.77
C LEU A 189 -3.90 9.10 -12.73
N SER A 190 -5.15 8.97 -13.20
CA SER A 190 -5.51 7.89 -14.14
C SER A 190 -4.73 8.02 -15.45
N GLN A 191 -4.60 9.23 -15.98
CA GLN A 191 -3.84 9.47 -17.22
C GLN A 191 -2.34 9.23 -17.01
N ASP A 192 -1.76 9.71 -15.90
CA ASP A 192 -0.35 9.49 -15.57
C ASP A 192 -0.06 7.99 -15.38
N TRP A 193 -1.02 7.25 -14.78
CA TRP A 193 -0.91 5.81 -14.59
C TRP A 193 -0.97 5.06 -15.92
N GLU A 194 -1.89 5.43 -16.79
CA GLU A 194 -2.03 4.86 -18.13
C GLU A 194 -0.80 5.10 -18.99
N ASN A 195 -0.24 6.30 -18.91
CA ASN A 195 1.01 6.64 -19.63
C ASN A 195 2.20 5.76 -19.19
N VAL A 196 2.23 5.31 -17.92
CA VAL A 196 3.35 4.52 -17.38
C VAL A 196 3.10 3.03 -17.46
N TYR A 197 1.85 2.57 -17.30
CA TYR A 197 1.50 1.16 -17.15
C TYR A 197 0.57 0.60 -18.23
N GLY A 198 0.07 1.45 -19.12
CA GLY A 198 -0.78 1.03 -20.24
C GLY A 198 -2.22 0.68 -19.87
N HIS A 199 -2.69 1.11 -18.69
CA HIS A 199 -4.08 0.93 -18.29
C HIS A 199 -4.56 2.06 -17.37
N PRO A 200 -5.86 2.43 -17.43
CA PRO A 200 -6.43 3.49 -16.60
C PRO A 200 -6.65 3.05 -15.15
N LEU A 201 -7.04 4.01 -14.31
CA LEU A 201 -7.59 3.79 -12.97
C LEU A 201 -9.06 4.20 -12.95
N TYR A 202 -9.89 3.44 -12.22
CA TYR A 202 -11.30 3.73 -12.04
C TYR A 202 -11.67 4.09 -10.59
N PHE A 203 -10.79 3.74 -9.64
CA PHE A 203 -11.06 3.98 -8.23
C PHE A 203 -9.77 4.19 -7.43
N LEU A 204 -9.82 5.14 -6.49
CA LEU A 204 -8.72 5.41 -5.56
C LEU A 204 -9.11 5.03 -4.14
N GLU A 205 -8.14 4.59 -3.35
CA GLU A 205 -8.36 4.28 -1.94
C GLU A 205 -7.21 4.77 -1.04
N THR A 206 -7.49 4.97 0.23
CA THR A 206 -6.48 5.28 1.26
C THR A 206 -6.91 4.77 2.63
N PHE A 207 -5.96 4.72 3.56
CA PHE A 207 -6.19 4.35 4.95
C PHE A 207 -5.78 5.50 5.88
N VAL A 208 -6.73 5.98 6.66
CA VAL A 208 -6.51 7.03 7.66
C VAL A 208 -6.52 6.39 9.05
N ASP A 209 -5.46 6.63 9.80
CA ASP A 209 -5.36 6.22 11.20
C ASP A 209 -6.13 7.23 12.08
N PRO A 210 -7.30 6.88 12.66
CA PRO A 210 -8.13 7.82 13.41
C PRO A 210 -7.51 8.27 14.73
N GLU A 211 -6.55 7.51 15.26
CA GLU A 211 -5.81 7.90 16.48
C GLU A 211 -4.87 9.09 16.21
N ARG A 212 -4.50 9.32 14.95
CA ARG A 212 -3.54 10.36 14.53
C ARG A 212 -4.17 11.46 13.68
N PHE A 213 -5.11 11.11 12.82
CA PHE A 213 -5.64 12.01 11.80
C PHE A 213 -7.16 11.90 11.66
N ARG A 214 -7.83 13.03 11.51
CA ARG A 214 -9.26 13.09 11.23
C ARG A 214 -9.63 12.81 9.77
N GLY A 215 -8.66 12.84 8.85
CA GLY A 215 -8.89 12.67 7.41
C GLY A 215 -9.62 13.82 6.73
N THR A 216 -9.71 14.99 7.36
CA THR A 216 -10.50 16.13 6.88
C THR A 216 -10.14 16.60 5.48
N CYS A 217 -8.86 16.50 5.08
CA CYS A 217 -8.44 16.87 3.73
C CYS A 217 -9.00 15.93 2.65
N TYR A 218 -9.18 14.66 2.96
CA TYR A 218 -9.80 13.70 2.05
C TYR A 218 -11.30 13.97 1.92
N TYR A 219 -12.02 14.18 3.03
CA TYR A 219 -13.44 14.52 2.98
C TYR A 219 -13.69 15.83 2.24
N ALA A 220 -12.84 16.86 2.47
CA ALA A 220 -12.90 18.12 1.74
C ALA A 220 -12.55 17.97 0.23
N ALA A 221 -11.93 16.88 -0.17
CA ALA A 221 -11.67 16.49 -1.56
C ALA A 221 -12.67 15.44 -2.07
N ASN A 222 -13.86 15.32 -1.44
CA ASN A 222 -14.98 14.45 -1.82
C ASN A 222 -14.68 12.94 -1.72
N TRP A 223 -13.71 12.52 -0.89
CA TRP A 223 -13.51 11.12 -0.59
C TRP A 223 -14.60 10.59 0.34
N ILE A 224 -14.98 9.35 0.14
CA ILE A 224 -16.10 8.70 0.83
C ILE A 224 -15.53 7.69 1.85
N ARG A 225 -16.09 7.64 3.06
CA ARG A 225 -15.77 6.59 4.02
C ARG A 225 -16.46 5.28 3.63
N LEU A 226 -15.68 4.25 3.35
CA LEU A 226 -16.17 2.93 2.95
C LEU A 226 -16.36 1.98 4.14
N GLY A 227 -15.67 2.25 5.24
CA GLY A 227 -15.66 1.42 6.45
C GLY A 227 -14.31 1.44 7.13
N GLU A 228 -13.94 0.31 7.74
CA GLU A 228 -12.72 0.16 8.53
C GLU A 228 -11.93 -1.08 8.12
N THR A 229 -10.62 -1.06 8.41
CA THR A 229 -9.77 -2.23 8.32
C THR A 229 -10.02 -3.16 9.51
N THR A 230 -9.67 -4.43 9.37
CA THR A 230 -9.81 -5.42 10.46
C THR A 230 -8.70 -5.32 11.51
N GLY A 231 -7.73 -4.42 11.35
CA GLY A 231 -6.56 -4.34 12.24
C GLY A 231 -5.61 -5.54 12.16
N ARG A 232 -5.80 -6.45 11.19
CA ARG A 232 -4.92 -7.62 11.00
C ARG A 232 -3.79 -7.27 10.03
N GLY A 233 -2.55 -7.41 10.50
CA GLY A 233 -1.38 -7.27 9.63
C GLY A 233 -1.15 -8.50 8.76
N LYS A 234 -0.47 -8.33 7.62
CA LYS A 234 -0.15 -9.42 6.67
C LYS A 234 0.62 -10.60 7.29
N ALA A 235 1.32 -10.37 8.39
CA ALA A 235 2.12 -11.38 9.10
C ALA A 235 1.39 -12.01 10.30
N SER A 236 0.11 -11.69 10.52
CA SER A 236 -0.67 -12.27 11.62
C SER A 236 -1.32 -13.58 11.19
N ASN A 237 -0.93 -14.66 11.84
CA ASN A 237 -1.58 -15.98 11.72
C ASN A 237 -2.79 -16.12 12.66
N SER A 238 -3.12 -15.07 13.42
CA SER A 238 -4.23 -15.05 14.37
C SER A 238 -5.38 -14.20 13.86
N TYR A 239 -6.60 -14.45 14.36
CA TYR A 239 -7.78 -13.62 14.10
C TYR A 239 -7.82 -12.36 14.95
N VAL A 240 -6.85 -12.16 15.84
CA VAL A 240 -6.76 -11.00 16.73
C VAL A 240 -6.10 -9.82 16.00
N PRO A 241 -6.67 -8.61 16.09
CA PRO A 241 -6.05 -7.40 15.57
C PRO A 241 -4.66 -7.19 16.22
N ASN A 242 -3.65 -6.92 15.40
CA ASN A 242 -2.28 -6.64 15.83
C ASN A 242 -1.76 -5.29 15.30
N ARG A 243 -2.64 -4.49 14.71
CA ARG A 243 -2.40 -3.13 14.22
C ARG A 243 -3.60 -2.25 14.50
N SER A 244 -3.41 -0.93 14.48
CA SER A 244 -4.50 0.04 14.59
C SER A 244 -5.57 -0.20 13.51
N ILE A 245 -6.83 -0.08 13.90
CA ILE A 245 -7.96 -0.07 12.96
C ILE A 245 -7.93 1.27 12.23
N LYS A 246 -7.99 1.25 10.91
CA LYS A 246 -7.95 2.45 10.07
C LYS A 246 -9.25 2.65 9.34
N HIS A 247 -9.65 3.90 9.17
CA HIS A 247 -10.73 4.25 8.27
C HIS A 247 -10.28 3.97 6.84
N VAL A 248 -11.11 3.30 6.07
CA VAL A 248 -10.93 3.09 4.63
C VAL A 248 -11.70 4.17 3.91
N LEU A 249 -11.01 4.99 3.13
CA LEU A 249 -11.62 6.00 2.28
C LEU A 249 -11.43 5.62 0.82
N GLY A 250 -12.42 5.96 -0.01
CA GLY A 250 -12.41 5.72 -1.45
C GLY A 250 -12.84 6.93 -2.24
N TYR A 251 -12.39 7.00 -3.49
CA TYR A 251 -12.74 8.04 -4.44
C TYR A 251 -12.98 7.42 -5.83
N PRO A 252 -14.22 7.41 -6.33
CA PRO A 252 -14.51 6.97 -7.70
C PRO A 252 -13.97 7.99 -8.71
N LEU A 253 -13.21 7.53 -9.70
CA LEU A 253 -12.71 8.36 -10.80
C LEU A 253 -13.69 8.44 -11.97
N SER A 254 -14.67 7.55 -12.00
CA SER A 254 -15.73 7.48 -13.03
C SER A 254 -17.08 7.21 -12.39
N HIS A 255 -18.15 7.81 -12.90
CA HIS A 255 -19.52 7.48 -12.49
C HIS A 255 -19.88 6.02 -12.77
N ARG A 256 -19.25 5.40 -13.78
CA ARG A 256 -19.46 4.01 -14.19
C ARG A 256 -18.47 3.04 -13.56
N PHE A 257 -17.75 3.44 -12.50
CA PHE A 257 -16.69 2.61 -11.91
C PHE A 257 -17.16 1.20 -11.50
N ARG A 258 -18.42 1.06 -11.04
CA ARG A 258 -18.95 -0.27 -10.65
C ARG A 258 -19.14 -1.19 -11.84
N GLU A 259 -19.61 -0.67 -12.96
CA GLU A 259 -19.75 -1.42 -14.21
C GLU A 259 -18.36 -1.83 -14.70
N GLN A 260 -17.46 -0.86 -14.85
CA GLN A 260 -16.08 -1.07 -15.31
C GLN A 260 -15.29 -2.06 -14.45
N LEU A 261 -15.50 -2.05 -13.12
CA LEU A 261 -14.85 -2.97 -12.19
C LEU A 261 -15.59 -4.30 -12.03
N GLY A 262 -16.87 -4.37 -12.38
CA GLY A 262 -17.70 -5.57 -12.32
C GLY A 262 -17.60 -6.44 -13.56
N GLU A 263 -17.14 -5.91 -14.68
CA GLU A 263 -17.02 -6.65 -15.94
C GLU A 263 -16.01 -7.80 -15.79
N VAL A 264 -16.45 -8.98 -16.28
CA VAL A 264 -15.64 -10.21 -16.40
C VAL A 264 -15.54 -10.48 -17.89
N GLY A 265 -14.59 -9.79 -18.55
CA GLY A 265 -14.28 -9.99 -19.96
C GLY A 265 -13.45 -11.25 -20.22
#